data_ddadbfa7ff153bf720c11b0d490b0d77
#
_entry.id   ddadbfa7ff153bf720c11b0d490b0d77
#
_cell.length_a   1.000
_cell.length_b   1.000
_cell.length_c   1.000
_cell.angle_alpha   90.00
_cell.angle_beta   90.00
_cell.angle_gamma   90.00
#
_symmetry.space_group_name_H-M   'P 1'
#
loop_
_entity.id
_entity.type
_entity.pdbx_description
1 polymer ?
#
loop_
_entity_poly.entity_id
_entity_poly.type
_entity_poly.pdbx_seq_one_letter_code
_entity_poly.pdbx_strand_id
1 'polypeptide(L)'
;MKVFAKKATGLKYLKQNQILCNDNIKKYFIQDSYDLFADLIKNSYNPSYYEFIRETSVLKYFLDIEIYKSRNEIEYNNHVNIIKTIKDTLTRYLTKLLGDINIKYVILESHSEDRSEDRSKTKKSYHVILNIYKNGRTPVYFRNIKGFKKIVSELFPDFTEKKIIDISVYREGLFRTFKSTKINENRPLIKSDLGDDFDFLDTFVCYCPESISDNIIDTCTLPMTNSDDVLDDNMTILPIQTELTKSDIDVIRKFVRKFYKYKFRDIREIKINTMINCIVVALNDTFCYNIDREHNSNHQYIVIDAYSSKQKCHDTDC
;
A
#
# COMPACT_ATOMS: atom_id res chain seq x y z
N MET A 1 5.15 35.29 4.52
CA MET A 1 5.43 33.93 5.00
C MET A 1 6.26 33.97 6.27
N LYS A 2 5.80 33.38 7.40
CA LYS A 2 6.59 33.27 8.64
C LYS A 2 7.39 32.00 8.62
N VAL A 3 8.70 32.07 8.90
CA VAL A 3 9.62 30.95 8.87
C VAL A 3 10.11 30.61 10.27
N PHE A 4 10.20 29.34 10.60
CA PHE A 4 10.55 28.83 11.93
C PHE A 4 11.63 27.73 11.82
N ALA A 5 12.63 27.78 12.68
CA ALA A 5 13.68 26.76 12.75
C ALA A 5 13.19 25.44 13.38
N LYS A 6 12.11 25.48 14.18
CA LYS A 6 11.59 24.30 14.90
C LYS A 6 10.11 24.11 14.62
N LYS A 7 9.69 22.84 14.41
CA LYS A 7 8.30 22.42 14.27
C LYS A 7 7.39 22.97 15.38
N ALA A 8 7.79 22.75 16.63
CA ALA A 8 7.00 23.16 17.79
C ALA A 8 6.72 24.67 17.81
N THR A 9 7.65 25.48 17.33
CA THR A 9 7.44 26.94 17.20
C THR A 9 6.43 27.23 16.11
N GLY A 10 6.54 26.61 14.93
CA GLY A 10 5.57 26.77 13.85
C GLY A 10 4.16 26.40 14.29
N LEU A 11 3.98 25.29 14.99
CA LEU A 11 2.68 24.84 15.50
C LEU A 11 2.02 25.84 16.46
N LYS A 12 2.80 26.56 17.28
CA LYS A 12 2.28 27.58 18.19
C LYS A 12 1.66 28.80 17.47
N TYR A 13 2.11 29.07 16.26
CA TYR A 13 1.63 30.20 15.46
C TYR A 13 0.60 29.80 14.40
N LEU A 14 0.33 28.49 14.25
CA LEU A 14 -0.60 27.99 13.28
C LEU A 14 -2.04 28.31 13.68
N LYS A 15 -2.75 29.04 12.82
CA LYS A 15 -4.18 29.33 12.97
C LYS A 15 -5.02 28.21 12.33
N GLN A 16 -6.33 28.27 12.61
CA GLN A 16 -7.30 27.42 11.89
C GLN A 16 -7.18 27.73 10.37
N ASN A 17 -7.28 26.70 9.55
CA ASN A 17 -7.17 26.75 8.08
C ASN A 17 -5.78 27.10 7.52
N GLN A 18 -4.77 27.28 8.34
CA GLN A 18 -3.39 27.43 7.87
C GLN A 18 -2.66 26.08 7.82
N ILE A 19 -1.67 26.00 6.94
CA ILE A 19 -0.89 24.79 6.68
C ILE A 19 0.52 25.00 7.21
N LEU A 20 1.01 24.05 8.02
CA LEU A 20 2.42 23.99 8.34
C LEU A 20 3.14 23.21 7.25
N CYS A 21 4.09 23.86 6.61
CA CYS A 21 4.90 23.29 5.55
C CYS A 21 6.36 23.21 6.00
N ASN A 22 7.15 22.40 5.30
CA ASN A 22 8.58 22.33 5.52
C ASN A 22 9.30 22.39 4.17
N ASP A 23 10.40 23.14 4.12
CA ASP A 23 11.40 22.99 3.08
C ASP A 23 12.44 21.97 3.53
N ASN A 24 13.08 21.33 2.60
CA ASN A 24 14.06 20.28 2.90
C ASN A 24 15.35 20.78 3.59
N ILE A 25 15.48 22.10 3.78
CA ILE A 25 16.54 22.74 4.58
C ILE A 25 16.16 22.74 6.08
N LYS A 26 15.11 21.99 6.44
CA LYS A 26 14.56 21.86 7.79
C LYS A 26 13.95 23.15 8.37
N LYS A 27 13.52 24.04 7.50
CA LYS A 27 12.76 25.23 7.93
C LYS A 27 11.27 24.96 7.80
N TYR A 28 10.54 25.32 8.84
CA TYR A 28 9.08 25.26 8.84
C TYR A 28 8.52 26.64 8.51
N PHE A 29 7.45 26.66 7.73
CA PHE A 29 6.75 27.89 7.39
C PHE A 29 5.24 27.65 7.34
N ILE A 30 4.48 28.74 7.42
CA ILE A 30 3.03 28.68 7.39
C ILE A 30 2.53 29.27 6.09
N GLN A 31 1.64 28.54 5.42
CA GLN A 31 0.85 29.01 4.28
C GLN A 31 -0.61 29.19 4.69
N ASP A 32 -1.24 30.19 4.10
CA ASP A 32 -2.62 30.55 4.43
C ASP A 32 -3.65 29.69 3.70
N SER A 33 -3.26 29.05 2.59
CA SER A 33 -4.10 28.10 1.87
C SER A 33 -3.27 27.09 1.07
N TYR A 34 -3.90 25.99 0.65
CA TYR A 34 -3.30 24.99 -0.25
C TYR A 34 -3.07 25.55 -1.65
N ASP A 35 -3.90 26.50 -2.14
CA ASP A 35 -3.67 27.15 -3.42
C ASP A 35 -2.35 27.92 -3.42
N LEU A 36 -2.11 28.73 -2.38
CA LEU A 36 -0.85 29.46 -2.22
C LEU A 36 0.35 28.52 -2.07
N PHE A 37 0.15 27.37 -1.42
CA PHE A 37 1.20 26.36 -1.32
C PHE A 37 1.47 25.68 -2.65
N ALA A 38 0.42 25.33 -3.41
CA ALA A 38 0.55 24.78 -4.75
C ALA A 38 1.27 25.75 -5.70
N ASP A 39 0.92 27.03 -5.65
CA ASP A 39 1.56 28.07 -6.48
C ASP A 39 3.03 28.28 -6.09
N LEU A 40 3.35 28.22 -4.80
CA LEU A 40 4.75 28.24 -4.35
C LEU A 40 5.55 27.08 -4.96
N ILE A 41 5.00 25.86 -4.93
CA ILE A 41 5.67 24.66 -5.47
C ILE A 41 5.83 24.78 -6.99
N LYS A 42 4.75 25.18 -7.70
CA LYS A 42 4.75 25.31 -9.17
C LYS A 42 5.80 26.31 -9.68
N ASN A 43 5.96 27.41 -8.94
CA ASN A 43 6.85 28.52 -9.33
C ASN A 43 8.27 28.38 -8.78
N SER A 44 8.57 27.37 -7.97
CA SER A 44 9.89 27.12 -7.44
C SER A 44 10.76 26.34 -8.43
N TYR A 45 12.01 26.76 -8.58
CA TYR A 45 13.02 25.98 -9.28
C TYR A 45 13.47 24.82 -8.36
N ASN A 46 13.38 23.58 -8.84
CA ASN A 46 13.72 22.36 -8.10
C ASN A 46 13.11 22.32 -6.67
N PRO A 47 11.78 22.32 -6.55
CA PRO A 47 11.10 22.43 -5.28
C PRO A 47 11.42 21.22 -4.37
N SER A 48 11.48 21.48 -3.07
CA SER A 48 11.77 20.47 -2.04
C SER A 48 10.89 20.72 -0.81
N TYR A 49 9.58 20.60 -1.02
CA TYR A 49 8.57 20.94 -0.02
C TYR A 49 7.83 19.72 0.48
N TYR A 50 7.37 19.84 1.74
CA TYR A 50 6.60 18.82 2.44
C TYR A 50 5.39 19.46 3.10
N GLU A 51 4.22 18.82 3.03
CA GLU A 51 3.11 19.12 3.92
C GLU A 51 3.33 18.42 5.27
N PHE A 52 2.88 19.07 6.34
CA PHE A 52 2.98 18.52 7.67
C PHE A 52 1.64 17.92 8.10
N ILE A 53 1.60 16.60 8.25
CA ILE A 53 0.45 15.85 8.73
C ILE A 53 0.45 15.85 10.26
N ARG A 54 -0.64 16.34 10.88
CA ARG A 54 -0.86 16.28 12.33
C ARG A 54 -1.72 15.08 12.69
N GLU A 55 -1.64 14.61 13.93
CA GLU A 55 -2.55 13.55 14.41
C GLU A 55 -4.03 13.93 14.28
N THR A 56 -4.34 15.22 14.40
CA THR A 56 -5.69 15.78 14.30
C THR A 56 -6.10 16.19 12.88
N SER A 57 -5.24 15.99 11.89
CA SER A 57 -5.55 16.36 10.51
C SER A 57 -6.70 15.50 9.97
N VAL A 58 -7.55 16.15 9.17
CA VAL A 58 -8.43 15.47 8.24
C VAL A 58 -7.59 15.07 7.03
N LEU A 59 -7.75 13.85 6.56
CA LEU A 59 -6.84 13.21 5.62
C LEU A 59 -7.60 12.55 4.46
N LYS A 60 -7.02 12.54 3.29
CA LYS A 60 -7.33 11.55 2.26
C LYS A 60 -6.72 10.20 2.63
N TYR A 61 -7.21 9.11 2.06
CA TYR A 61 -6.52 7.82 2.17
C TYR A 61 -5.24 7.88 1.36
N PHE A 62 -4.12 7.41 1.90
CA PHE A 62 -2.84 7.47 1.21
C PHE A 62 -1.93 6.29 1.58
N LEU A 63 -1.00 5.96 0.67
CA LEU A 63 0.04 4.96 0.88
C LEU A 63 1.38 5.51 0.41
N ASP A 64 2.45 5.10 1.09
CA ASP A 64 3.84 5.24 0.64
C ASP A 64 4.38 3.85 0.30
N ILE A 65 4.76 3.63 -0.95
CA ILE A 65 5.18 2.33 -1.48
C ILE A 65 6.63 2.43 -1.93
N GLU A 66 7.48 1.57 -1.37
CA GLU A 66 8.91 1.51 -1.68
C GLU A 66 9.36 0.07 -1.96
N ILE A 67 9.64 -0.26 -3.22
CA ILE A 67 10.06 -1.60 -3.64
C ILE A 67 11.54 -1.57 -3.96
N TYR A 68 12.38 -2.02 -3.04
CA TYR A 68 13.83 -2.07 -3.20
C TYR A 68 14.25 -3.32 -3.98
N LYS A 69 15.00 -3.16 -5.07
CA LYS A 69 15.50 -4.26 -5.91
C LYS A 69 16.32 -5.28 -5.10
N SER A 70 17.14 -4.78 -4.17
CA SER A 70 18.01 -5.61 -3.33
C SER A 70 17.28 -6.52 -2.33
N ARG A 71 16.03 -6.18 -1.97
CA ARG A 71 15.25 -6.93 -0.98
C ARG A 71 14.09 -7.68 -1.60
N ASN A 72 13.50 -7.14 -2.67
CA ASN A 72 12.25 -7.58 -3.27
C ASN A 72 12.39 -7.57 -4.79
N GLU A 73 13.33 -8.33 -5.36
CA GLU A 73 13.63 -8.30 -6.80
C GLU A 73 12.45 -8.73 -7.67
N ILE A 74 11.70 -9.73 -7.22
CA ILE A 74 10.51 -10.22 -7.93
C ILE A 74 9.46 -9.10 -7.96
N GLU A 75 9.18 -8.50 -6.83
CA GLU A 75 8.22 -7.42 -6.69
C GLU A 75 8.69 -6.17 -7.43
N TYR A 76 10.00 -5.88 -7.42
CA TYR A 76 10.58 -4.78 -8.17
C TYR A 76 10.31 -4.90 -9.68
N ASN A 77 10.50 -6.10 -10.24
CA ASN A 77 10.23 -6.37 -11.65
C ASN A 77 8.73 -6.41 -11.97
N ASN A 78 7.89 -6.68 -10.97
CA ASN A 78 6.42 -6.78 -11.12
C ASN A 78 5.66 -5.62 -10.48
N HIS A 79 6.31 -4.46 -10.27
CA HIS A 79 5.77 -3.34 -9.52
C HIS A 79 4.43 -2.80 -10.05
N VAL A 80 4.23 -2.85 -11.37
CA VAL A 80 2.97 -2.40 -12.02
C VAL A 80 1.79 -3.25 -11.55
N ASN A 81 1.95 -4.59 -11.53
CA ASN A 81 0.89 -5.48 -11.05
C ASN A 81 0.64 -5.33 -9.54
N ILE A 82 1.68 -5.04 -8.76
CA ILE A 82 1.53 -4.74 -7.33
C ILE A 82 0.65 -3.50 -7.13
N ILE A 83 0.92 -2.42 -7.85
CA ILE A 83 0.09 -1.21 -7.79
C ILE A 83 -1.35 -1.51 -8.19
N LYS A 84 -1.56 -2.30 -9.26
CA LYS A 84 -2.90 -2.74 -9.67
C LYS A 84 -3.60 -3.53 -8.57
N THR A 85 -2.94 -4.52 -7.97
CA THR A 85 -3.48 -5.33 -6.87
C THR A 85 -3.87 -4.44 -5.67
N ILE A 86 -3.05 -3.45 -5.34
CA ILE A 86 -3.34 -2.50 -4.27
C ILE A 86 -4.59 -1.68 -4.60
N LYS A 87 -4.70 -1.15 -5.83
CA LYS A 87 -5.90 -0.42 -6.29
C LYS A 87 -7.16 -1.28 -6.18
N ASP A 88 -7.12 -2.50 -6.70
CA ASP A 88 -8.27 -3.41 -6.71
C ASP A 88 -8.71 -3.80 -5.28
N THR A 89 -7.76 -4.05 -4.40
CA THR A 89 -8.04 -4.38 -2.98
C THR A 89 -8.62 -3.18 -2.24
N LEU A 90 -8.07 -1.97 -2.43
CA LEU A 90 -8.61 -0.75 -1.82
C LEU A 90 -10.00 -0.42 -2.36
N THR A 91 -10.21 -0.56 -3.67
CA THR A 91 -11.54 -0.33 -4.27
C THR A 91 -12.57 -1.24 -3.64
N ARG A 92 -12.32 -2.55 -3.56
CA ARG A 92 -13.24 -3.52 -2.93
C ARG A 92 -13.52 -3.20 -1.47
N TYR A 93 -12.47 -2.97 -0.69
CA TYR A 93 -12.60 -2.64 0.73
C TYR A 93 -13.43 -1.37 0.95
N LEU A 94 -13.08 -0.29 0.23
CA LEU A 94 -13.75 0.99 0.38
C LEU A 94 -15.18 0.98 -0.15
N THR A 95 -15.46 0.24 -1.24
CA THR A 95 -16.83 0.05 -1.74
C THR A 95 -17.69 -0.72 -0.73
N LYS A 96 -17.14 -1.78 -0.12
CA LYS A 96 -17.85 -2.51 0.95
C LYS A 96 -18.14 -1.61 2.15
N LEU A 97 -17.20 -0.75 2.51
CA LEU A 97 -17.31 0.12 3.69
C LEU A 97 -18.26 1.31 3.46
N LEU A 98 -18.23 1.91 2.29
CA LEU A 98 -18.85 3.21 2.01
C LEU A 98 -20.06 3.15 1.07
N GLY A 99 -20.27 2.00 0.42
CA GLY A 99 -21.31 1.81 -0.58
C GLY A 99 -20.91 2.35 -1.95
N ASP A 100 -21.84 3.04 -2.63
CA ASP A 100 -21.59 3.63 -3.95
C ASP A 100 -20.56 4.76 -3.87
N ILE A 101 -19.36 4.47 -4.36
CA ILE A 101 -18.24 5.41 -4.37
C ILE A 101 -17.53 5.44 -5.73
N ASN A 102 -16.98 6.59 -6.03
CA ASN A 102 -16.00 6.78 -7.09
C ASN A 102 -14.65 7.12 -6.45
N ILE A 103 -13.57 6.47 -6.89
CA ILE A 103 -12.22 6.69 -6.38
C ILE A 103 -11.34 7.19 -7.54
N LYS A 104 -10.77 8.38 -7.37
CA LYS A 104 -9.70 8.91 -8.21
C LYS A 104 -8.36 8.56 -7.56
N TYR A 105 -7.57 7.74 -8.20
CA TYR A 105 -6.23 7.35 -7.76
C TYR A 105 -5.18 8.33 -8.27
N VAL A 106 -4.70 9.22 -7.41
CA VAL A 106 -3.51 10.03 -7.69
C VAL A 106 -2.28 9.20 -7.36
N ILE A 107 -1.52 8.83 -8.38
CA ILE A 107 -0.29 8.06 -8.20
C ILE A 107 0.88 8.92 -8.66
N LEU A 108 1.80 9.16 -7.73
CA LEU A 108 3.03 9.89 -7.98
C LEU A 108 4.22 8.94 -7.85
N GLU A 109 5.21 9.09 -8.70
CA GLU A 109 6.38 8.22 -8.70
C GLU A 109 7.70 8.99 -8.62
N SER A 110 8.70 8.34 -8.00
CA SER A 110 10.06 8.89 -7.87
C SER A 110 11.06 7.73 -7.80
N HIS A 111 11.32 7.11 -8.94
CA HIS A 111 12.19 5.94 -9.02
C HIS A 111 13.67 6.32 -8.90
N SER A 112 14.47 5.43 -8.30
CA SER A 112 15.92 5.48 -8.42
C SER A 112 16.37 4.44 -9.45
N GLU A 113 17.08 4.89 -10.48
CA GLU A 113 17.65 4.02 -11.49
C GLU A 113 18.98 3.41 -11.01
N ASP A 114 19.40 2.34 -11.68
CA ASP A 114 20.59 1.52 -11.40
C ASP A 114 21.94 2.22 -11.74
N ARG A 115 21.97 3.57 -11.78
CA ARG A 115 23.16 4.36 -12.15
C ARG A 115 24.17 4.53 -11.01
N SER A 116 23.85 4.10 -9.81
CA SER A 116 24.78 4.13 -8.69
C SER A 116 25.48 2.79 -8.55
N GLU A 117 26.77 2.77 -8.28
CA GLU A 117 27.53 1.59 -7.88
C GLU A 117 26.89 0.86 -6.69
N ASP A 118 26.02 1.54 -5.94
CA ASP A 118 25.28 1.04 -4.80
C ASP A 118 23.85 0.57 -5.22
N ARG A 119 23.77 -0.68 -5.68
CA ARG A 119 22.50 -1.36 -6.01
C ARG A 119 21.50 -1.42 -4.86
N SER A 120 21.97 -1.20 -3.61
CA SER A 120 21.07 -1.21 -2.45
C SER A 120 20.07 -0.06 -2.46
N LYS A 121 20.32 0.99 -3.23
CA LYS A 121 19.48 2.17 -3.36
C LYS A 121 18.50 2.14 -4.54
N THR A 122 18.62 1.16 -5.43
CA THR A 122 17.72 1.03 -6.57
C THR A 122 16.33 0.63 -6.09
N LYS A 123 15.35 1.49 -6.36
CA LYS A 123 13.96 1.24 -5.92
C LYS A 123 12.91 1.84 -6.85
N LYS A 124 11.73 1.24 -6.85
CA LYS A 124 10.48 1.83 -7.31
C LYS A 124 9.79 2.48 -6.12
N SER A 125 9.42 3.74 -6.25
CA SER A 125 8.80 4.51 -5.16
C SER A 125 7.55 5.19 -5.67
N TYR A 126 6.44 5.02 -4.94
CA TYR A 126 5.13 5.58 -5.28
C TYR A 126 4.47 6.20 -4.06
N HIS A 127 3.87 7.37 -4.23
CA HIS A 127 2.85 7.89 -3.33
C HIS A 127 1.49 7.64 -3.99
N VAL A 128 0.60 6.95 -3.31
CA VAL A 128 -0.78 6.71 -3.77
C VAL A 128 -1.72 7.49 -2.88
N ILE A 129 -2.51 8.39 -3.45
CA ILE A 129 -3.45 9.25 -2.74
C ILE A 129 -4.83 9.05 -3.36
N LEU A 130 -5.84 8.77 -2.54
CA LEU A 130 -7.19 8.49 -2.98
C LEU A 130 -8.09 9.71 -2.75
N ASN A 131 -8.64 10.25 -3.82
CA ASN A 131 -9.75 11.19 -3.75
C ASN A 131 -11.04 10.39 -3.93
N ILE A 132 -11.78 10.20 -2.84
CA ILE A 132 -12.97 9.34 -2.76
C ILE A 132 -14.22 10.22 -2.78
N TYR A 133 -15.19 9.85 -3.59
CA TYR A 133 -16.46 10.55 -3.71
C TYR A 133 -17.62 9.59 -3.52
N LYS A 134 -18.50 9.85 -2.55
CA LYS A 134 -19.74 9.10 -2.34
C LYS A 134 -20.84 9.63 -3.24
N ASN A 135 -21.62 8.72 -3.85
CA ASN A 135 -22.67 9.07 -4.82
C ASN A 135 -22.16 10.00 -5.95
N GLY A 136 -20.90 9.80 -6.35
CA GLY A 136 -20.23 10.53 -7.44
C GLY A 136 -19.90 12.00 -7.19
N ARG A 137 -20.28 12.59 -6.05
CA ARG A 137 -20.14 14.04 -5.80
C ARG A 137 -19.59 14.42 -4.44
N THR A 138 -19.91 13.68 -3.39
CA THR A 138 -19.61 14.07 -2.03
C THR A 138 -18.25 13.51 -1.60
N PRO A 139 -17.23 14.35 -1.40
CA PRO A 139 -15.91 13.86 -1.05
C PRO A 139 -15.91 13.26 0.36
N VAL A 140 -15.11 12.20 0.54
CA VAL A 140 -14.96 11.46 1.79
C VAL A 140 -13.53 11.65 2.30
N TYR A 141 -13.43 11.94 3.58
CA TYR A 141 -12.15 12.12 4.27
C TYR A 141 -12.08 11.25 5.52
N PHE A 142 -10.89 11.17 6.09
CA PHE A 142 -10.60 10.35 7.26
C PHE A 142 -9.96 11.19 8.36
N ARG A 143 -10.10 10.77 9.60
CA ARG A 143 -9.34 11.28 10.74
C ARG A 143 -8.72 10.12 11.51
N ASN A 144 -7.79 10.43 12.43
CA ASN A 144 -7.01 9.47 13.20
C ASN A 144 -6.02 8.67 12.36
N ILE A 145 -4.93 9.33 11.97
CA ILE A 145 -3.87 8.75 11.14
C ILE A 145 -3.36 7.39 11.66
N LYS A 146 -3.40 7.15 12.97
CA LYS A 146 -2.96 5.87 13.58
C LYS A 146 -3.83 4.67 13.16
N GLY A 147 -5.12 4.91 12.89
CA GLY A 147 -6.02 3.86 12.43
C GLY A 147 -5.66 3.33 11.05
N PHE A 148 -5.09 4.17 10.17
CA PHE A 148 -4.61 3.72 8.86
C PHE A 148 -3.55 2.62 8.97
N LYS A 149 -2.63 2.73 9.92
CA LYS A 149 -1.59 1.71 10.13
C LYS A 149 -2.19 0.32 10.29
N LYS A 150 -3.25 0.22 11.11
CA LYS A 150 -3.95 -1.03 11.38
C LYS A 150 -4.65 -1.55 10.13
N ILE A 151 -5.46 -0.71 9.49
CA ILE A 151 -6.21 -1.06 8.28
C ILE A 151 -5.25 -1.54 7.17
N VAL A 152 -4.18 -0.80 6.91
CA VAL A 152 -3.21 -1.14 5.86
C VAL A 152 -2.47 -2.43 6.17
N SER A 153 -2.11 -2.67 7.45
CA SER A 153 -1.45 -3.92 7.84
C SER A 153 -2.36 -5.14 7.71
N GLU A 154 -3.67 -4.97 7.87
CA GLU A 154 -4.66 -6.04 7.67
C GLU A 154 -4.98 -6.29 6.20
N LEU A 155 -5.14 -5.22 5.42
CA LEU A 155 -5.43 -5.36 3.99
C LEU A 155 -4.23 -5.90 3.19
N PHE A 156 -3.02 -5.59 3.63
CA PHE A 156 -1.77 -5.89 2.90
C PHE A 156 -0.70 -6.50 3.81
N PRO A 157 -0.98 -7.62 4.50
CA PRO A 157 -0.04 -8.20 5.47
C PRO A 157 1.31 -8.53 4.82
N ASP A 158 1.31 -9.18 3.66
CA ASP A 158 2.53 -9.56 2.94
C ASP A 158 3.35 -8.34 2.49
N PHE A 159 2.69 -7.28 2.02
CA PHE A 159 3.40 -6.08 1.56
C PHE A 159 3.95 -5.25 2.71
N THR A 160 3.31 -5.28 3.88
CA THR A 160 3.80 -4.61 5.08
C THR A 160 4.93 -5.39 5.73
N GLU A 161 4.88 -6.72 5.77
CA GLU A 161 5.95 -7.60 6.23
C GLU A 161 7.21 -7.42 5.36
N LYS A 162 7.06 -7.44 4.05
CA LYS A 162 8.14 -7.20 3.07
C LYS A 162 8.62 -5.74 3.04
N LYS A 163 8.00 -4.84 3.81
CA LYS A 163 8.27 -3.40 3.82
C LYS A 163 8.15 -2.74 2.43
N ILE A 164 7.22 -3.24 1.63
CA ILE A 164 6.82 -2.66 0.35
C ILE A 164 5.91 -1.46 0.61
N ILE A 165 4.98 -1.57 1.55
CA ILE A 165 4.19 -0.44 2.04
C ILE A 165 4.82 0.06 3.34
N ASP A 166 5.23 1.33 3.36
CA ASP A 166 5.80 1.95 4.55
C ASP A 166 4.71 2.42 5.52
N ILE A 167 4.40 1.57 6.51
CA ILE A 167 3.43 1.90 7.56
C ILE A 167 3.95 2.92 8.57
N SER A 168 5.22 3.30 8.53
CA SER A 168 5.80 4.30 9.43
C SER A 168 5.34 5.73 9.11
N VAL A 169 4.77 5.96 7.93
CA VAL A 169 4.20 7.25 7.52
C VAL A 169 2.91 7.59 8.27
N TYR A 170 2.22 6.60 8.86
CA TYR A 170 0.97 6.80 9.60
C TYR A 170 1.21 7.32 11.02
N ARG A 171 1.84 8.48 11.09
CA ARG A 171 2.13 9.25 12.30
C ARG A 171 2.22 10.73 11.98
N GLU A 172 2.24 11.56 13.01
CA GLU A 172 2.55 12.98 12.83
C GLU A 172 3.93 13.17 12.17
N GLY A 173 3.97 13.79 11.01
CA GLY A 173 5.20 13.90 10.25
C GLY A 173 5.08 14.69 8.94
N LEU A 174 6.15 14.65 8.19
CA LEU A 174 6.28 15.32 6.90
C LEU A 174 5.97 14.34 5.76
N PHE A 175 5.16 14.78 4.82
CA PHE A 175 4.86 14.05 3.59
C PHE A 175 5.25 14.88 2.37
N ARG A 176 6.06 14.31 1.49
CA ARG A 176 6.63 15.03 0.35
C ARG A 176 5.56 15.37 -0.68
N THR A 177 5.55 16.62 -1.15
CA THR A 177 4.55 17.12 -2.09
C THR A 177 4.91 16.78 -3.55
N PHE A 178 3.91 16.78 -4.41
CA PHE A 178 4.07 16.64 -5.88
C PHE A 178 5.07 17.67 -6.41
N LYS A 179 5.85 17.30 -7.42
CA LYS A 179 6.99 18.02 -8.01
C LYS A 179 8.20 18.21 -7.09
N SER A 180 8.09 17.91 -5.80
CA SER A 180 9.20 18.11 -4.86
C SER A 180 10.18 16.94 -4.86
N THR A 181 11.47 17.27 -4.69
CA THR A 181 12.56 16.32 -4.54
C THR A 181 13.05 16.26 -3.09
N LYS A 182 13.82 15.25 -2.74
CA LYS A 182 14.59 15.23 -1.48
C LYS A 182 15.85 16.07 -1.63
N ILE A 183 16.40 16.57 -0.52
CA ILE A 183 17.66 17.34 -0.54
C ILE A 183 18.78 16.49 -1.13
N ASN A 184 19.61 17.09 -1.96
CA ASN A 184 20.71 16.43 -2.67
C ASN A 184 20.28 15.31 -3.62
N GLU A 185 18.99 15.18 -3.92
CA GLU A 185 18.46 14.26 -4.91
C GLU A 185 17.79 15.04 -6.04
N ASN A 186 17.99 14.59 -7.26
CA ASN A 186 17.32 15.16 -8.45
C ASN A 186 16.22 14.19 -8.92
N ARG A 187 15.32 13.83 -8.01
CA ARG A 187 14.21 12.89 -8.26
C ARG A 187 12.92 13.45 -7.71
N PRO A 188 12.26 14.37 -8.43
CA PRO A 188 10.96 14.89 -8.02
C PRO A 188 9.90 13.79 -8.06
N LEU A 189 8.87 13.95 -7.26
CA LEU A 189 7.63 13.19 -7.43
C LEU A 189 6.94 13.69 -8.70
N ILE A 190 6.78 12.82 -9.68
CA ILE A 190 6.10 13.09 -10.94
C ILE A 190 4.80 12.28 -11.05
N LYS A 191 3.92 12.66 -11.97
CA LYS A 191 2.71 11.87 -12.28
C LYS A 191 3.11 10.53 -12.85
N SER A 192 2.51 9.46 -12.33
CA SER A 192 2.63 8.11 -12.89
C SER A 192 1.48 7.81 -13.84
N ASP A 193 1.77 7.07 -14.92
CA ASP A 193 0.75 6.58 -15.86
C ASP A 193 -0.18 5.50 -15.25
N LEU A 194 0.13 5.03 -14.05
CA LEU A 194 -0.68 4.03 -13.31
C LEU A 194 -1.88 4.66 -12.58
N GLY A 195 -1.90 6.00 -12.47
CA GLY A 195 -2.97 6.78 -11.82
C GLY A 195 -3.92 7.45 -12.81
N ASP A 196 -4.92 8.09 -12.24
CA ASP A 196 -5.91 8.88 -12.99
C ASP A 196 -5.39 10.31 -13.22
N ASP A 197 -6.08 11.09 -14.06
CA ASP A 197 -5.83 12.51 -14.19
C ASP A 197 -6.25 13.27 -12.94
N PHE A 198 -5.48 14.28 -12.56
CA PHE A 198 -5.70 15.00 -11.31
C PHE A 198 -5.33 16.49 -11.41
N ASP A 199 -5.96 17.27 -10.55
CA ASP A 199 -5.56 18.63 -10.28
C ASP A 199 -4.47 18.69 -9.20
N PHE A 200 -3.68 19.77 -9.18
CA PHE A 200 -2.57 19.88 -8.23
C PHE A 200 -3.02 19.71 -6.77
N LEU A 201 -4.19 20.22 -6.41
CA LEU A 201 -4.76 20.11 -5.06
C LEU A 201 -5.13 18.68 -4.68
N ASP A 202 -5.41 17.82 -5.66
CA ASP A 202 -5.68 16.40 -5.42
C ASP A 202 -4.46 15.67 -4.84
N THR A 203 -3.26 16.20 -5.05
CA THR A 203 -1.99 15.60 -4.62
C THR A 203 -1.64 15.84 -3.14
N PHE A 204 -2.34 16.75 -2.46
CA PHE A 204 -2.16 16.98 -1.03
C PHE A 204 -3.01 16.01 -0.20
N VAL A 205 -2.38 15.37 0.78
CA VAL A 205 -3.04 14.40 1.67
C VAL A 205 -4.00 15.09 2.64
N CYS A 206 -3.63 16.26 3.14
CA CYS A 206 -4.44 17.01 4.11
C CYS A 206 -5.34 18.07 3.46
N TYR A 207 -5.39 18.17 2.14
CA TYR A 207 -6.30 19.13 1.48
C TYR A 207 -7.74 18.65 1.60
N CYS A 208 -8.52 19.40 2.34
CA CYS A 208 -9.95 19.22 2.55
C CYS A 208 -10.64 20.57 2.32
N PRO A 209 -11.49 20.74 1.32
CA PRO A 209 -12.28 21.94 1.13
C PRO A 209 -13.19 22.22 2.34
N GLU A 210 -13.38 23.48 2.70
CA GLU A 210 -14.03 23.92 3.96
C GLU A 210 -15.47 23.43 4.20
N SER A 211 -16.16 22.94 3.18
CA SER A 211 -17.60 22.62 3.24
C SER A 211 -17.94 21.20 3.72
N ILE A 212 -17.00 20.46 4.39
CA ILE A 212 -17.10 19.01 4.53
C ILE A 212 -17.08 18.55 5.99
N SER A 213 -18.02 19.02 6.81
CA SER A 213 -18.14 18.52 8.21
C SER A 213 -18.72 17.11 8.32
N ASP A 214 -19.55 16.68 7.37
CA ASP A 214 -20.44 15.51 7.57
C ASP A 214 -19.91 14.18 6.99
N ASN A 215 -18.79 14.18 6.25
CA ASN A 215 -18.23 12.99 5.59
C ASN A 215 -16.81 12.66 6.06
N ILE A 216 -16.53 12.90 7.34
CA ILE A 216 -15.25 12.55 7.96
C ILE A 216 -15.42 11.22 8.71
N ILE A 217 -14.66 10.23 8.30
CA ILE A 217 -14.68 8.89 8.89
C ILE A 217 -13.55 8.76 9.89
N ASP A 218 -13.86 8.28 11.08
CA ASP A 218 -12.85 7.96 12.08
C ASP A 218 -12.25 6.58 11.80
N THR A 219 -10.98 6.52 11.43
CA THR A 219 -10.31 5.25 11.11
C THR A 219 -10.20 4.29 12.29
N CYS A 220 -10.27 4.80 13.52
CA CYS A 220 -10.24 3.95 14.71
C CYS A 220 -11.56 3.21 14.96
N THR A 221 -12.68 3.69 14.38
CA THR A 221 -14.00 3.06 14.50
C THR A 221 -14.34 2.14 13.34
N LEU A 222 -13.49 2.08 12.31
CA LEU A 222 -13.75 1.22 11.17
C LEU A 222 -13.70 -0.25 11.58
N PRO A 223 -14.65 -1.06 11.08
CA PRO A 223 -14.66 -2.48 11.35
C PRO A 223 -13.34 -3.10 10.84
N MET A 224 -12.83 -4.03 11.62
CA MET A 224 -11.73 -4.89 11.20
C MET A 224 -12.20 -5.69 10.00
N THR A 225 -11.33 -5.88 9.03
CA THR A 225 -11.55 -6.88 8.00
C THR A 225 -11.41 -8.24 8.67
N ASN A 226 -12.49 -8.82 9.18
CA ASN A 226 -12.45 -10.24 9.51
C ASN A 226 -12.18 -10.97 8.19
N SER A 227 -11.19 -11.83 8.19
CA SER A 227 -10.81 -12.65 7.04
C SER A 227 -11.98 -13.46 6.47
N ASP A 228 -13.03 -13.65 7.27
CA ASP A 228 -14.21 -14.43 6.93
C ASP A 228 -15.32 -13.59 6.24
N ASP A 229 -15.33 -12.26 6.37
CA ASP A 229 -16.38 -11.37 5.85
C ASP A 229 -16.12 -10.75 4.48
N VAL A 230 -15.01 -11.07 3.81
CA VAL A 230 -14.62 -10.45 2.52
C VAL A 230 -15.36 -11.07 1.33
N LEU A 231 -16.18 -12.09 1.56
CA LEU A 231 -16.87 -12.80 0.49
C LEU A 231 -18.39 -12.76 0.70
N ASP A 232 -19.05 -11.70 0.27
CA ASP A 232 -20.50 -11.73 0.02
C ASP A 232 -20.76 -11.85 -1.49
N ASP A 233 -21.69 -12.77 -1.82
CA ASP A 233 -21.87 -13.54 -3.04
C ASP A 233 -22.45 -12.82 -4.26
N ASN A 234 -22.38 -11.49 -4.42
CA ASN A 234 -23.09 -10.79 -5.51
C ASN A 234 -22.27 -9.89 -6.44
N MET A 235 -20.97 -10.10 -6.57
CA MET A 235 -20.24 -9.53 -7.70
C MET A 235 -19.95 -10.61 -8.74
N THR A 236 -20.41 -10.38 -9.96
CA THR A 236 -20.07 -11.19 -11.13
C THR A 236 -18.56 -11.11 -11.38
N ILE A 237 -17.82 -11.87 -10.62
CA ILE A 237 -16.42 -12.16 -10.86
C ILE A 237 -16.41 -12.95 -12.18
N LEU A 238 -15.62 -12.49 -13.15
CA LEU A 238 -15.21 -13.37 -14.25
C LEU A 238 -14.88 -14.73 -13.62
N PRO A 239 -15.39 -15.85 -14.13
CA PRO A 239 -15.31 -17.13 -13.46
C PRO A 239 -13.84 -17.42 -13.13
N ILE A 240 -13.50 -17.30 -11.86
CA ILE A 240 -12.26 -17.87 -11.34
C ILE A 240 -12.40 -19.34 -11.68
N GLN A 241 -11.44 -19.85 -12.40
CA GLN A 241 -11.38 -21.26 -12.74
C GLN A 241 -11.40 -22.03 -11.41
N THR A 242 -12.57 -22.52 -11.03
CA THR A 242 -12.80 -23.18 -9.73
C THR A 242 -12.27 -24.61 -9.71
N GLU A 243 -11.88 -25.12 -10.88
CA GLU A 243 -11.35 -26.46 -11.05
C GLU A 243 -10.04 -26.42 -11.85
N LEU A 244 -9.04 -27.14 -11.35
CA LEU A 244 -7.77 -27.33 -12.04
C LEU A 244 -7.96 -28.35 -13.17
N THR A 245 -7.52 -28.01 -14.36
CA THR A 245 -7.43 -28.98 -15.46
C THR A 245 -6.31 -30.01 -15.20
N LYS A 246 -6.33 -31.12 -15.90
CA LYS A 246 -5.21 -32.09 -15.85
C LYS A 246 -3.87 -31.42 -16.20
N SER A 247 -3.88 -30.49 -17.16
CA SER A 247 -2.69 -29.75 -17.57
C SER A 247 -2.16 -28.88 -16.43
N ASP A 248 -3.03 -28.18 -15.72
CA ASP A 248 -2.65 -27.34 -14.57
C ASP A 248 -2.03 -28.19 -13.45
N ILE A 249 -2.67 -29.31 -13.14
CA ILE A 249 -2.16 -30.26 -12.15
C ILE A 249 -0.76 -30.75 -12.53
N ASP A 250 -0.51 -31.05 -13.79
CA ASP A 250 0.80 -31.52 -14.26
C ASP A 250 1.86 -30.43 -14.20
N VAL A 251 1.50 -29.17 -14.48
CA VAL A 251 2.38 -28.02 -14.32
C VAL A 251 2.75 -27.83 -12.84
N ILE A 252 1.76 -27.85 -11.95
CA ILE A 252 1.96 -27.72 -10.50
C ILE A 252 2.86 -28.84 -9.98
N ARG A 253 2.62 -30.08 -10.37
CA ARG A 253 3.45 -31.23 -9.99
C ARG A 253 4.90 -31.09 -10.44
N LYS A 254 5.13 -30.60 -11.67
CA LYS A 254 6.48 -30.31 -12.19
C LYS A 254 7.15 -29.21 -11.38
N PHE A 255 6.41 -28.15 -11.05
CA PHE A 255 6.89 -27.05 -10.23
C PHE A 255 7.32 -27.56 -8.84
N VAL A 256 6.45 -28.26 -8.12
CA VAL A 256 6.73 -28.81 -6.79
C VAL A 256 7.95 -29.74 -6.80
N ARG A 257 8.05 -30.59 -7.82
CA ARG A 257 9.22 -31.47 -7.99
C ARG A 257 10.51 -30.70 -8.20
N LYS A 258 10.48 -29.63 -9.00
CA LYS A 258 11.66 -28.84 -9.34
C LYS A 258 12.17 -28.02 -8.16
N PHE A 259 11.28 -27.34 -7.45
CA PHE A 259 11.63 -26.36 -6.43
C PHE A 259 11.66 -26.94 -5.02
N TYR A 260 10.79 -27.92 -4.72
CA TYR A 260 10.70 -28.54 -3.39
C TYR A 260 11.22 -29.99 -3.35
N LYS A 261 11.70 -30.51 -4.47
CA LYS A 261 12.31 -31.84 -4.60
C LYS A 261 11.38 -33.01 -4.23
N TYR A 262 10.07 -32.80 -4.10
CA TYR A 262 9.12 -33.89 -3.84
C TYR A 262 8.87 -34.75 -5.07
N LYS A 263 8.65 -36.05 -4.86
CA LYS A 263 8.22 -36.99 -5.90
C LYS A 263 6.71 -36.92 -6.08
N PHE A 264 6.18 -37.41 -7.22
CA PHE A 264 4.73 -37.44 -7.47
C PHE A 264 3.93 -38.14 -6.37
N ARG A 265 4.47 -39.22 -5.79
CA ARG A 265 3.87 -39.99 -4.71
C ARG A 265 3.77 -39.24 -3.39
N ASP A 266 4.55 -38.20 -3.26
CA ASP A 266 4.60 -37.39 -2.03
C ASP A 266 3.50 -36.31 -2.04
N ILE A 267 2.82 -36.11 -3.18
CA ILE A 267 1.70 -35.19 -3.32
C ILE A 267 0.41 -35.96 -3.10
N ARG A 268 -0.27 -35.65 -2.00
CA ARG A 268 -1.55 -36.25 -1.63
C ARG A 268 -2.72 -35.66 -2.41
N GLU A 269 -2.76 -34.32 -2.51
CA GLU A 269 -3.86 -33.60 -3.11
C GLU A 269 -3.41 -32.20 -3.60
N ILE A 270 -4.07 -31.72 -4.65
CA ILE A 270 -3.89 -30.34 -5.14
C ILE A 270 -5.28 -29.72 -5.25
N LYS A 271 -5.51 -28.62 -4.55
CA LYS A 271 -6.79 -27.88 -4.52
C LYS A 271 -6.58 -26.39 -4.76
N ILE A 272 -7.57 -25.75 -5.36
CA ILE A 272 -7.69 -24.30 -5.32
C ILE A 272 -8.38 -23.94 -4.01
N ASN A 273 -7.76 -23.04 -3.25
CA ASN A 273 -8.44 -22.33 -2.19
C ASN A 273 -8.96 -21.01 -2.76
N THR A 274 -10.26 -20.98 -3.07
CA THR A 274 -10.93 -19.83 -3.68
C THR A 274 -11.04 -18.64 -2.73
N MET A 275 -11.02 -18.89 -1.41
CA MET A 275 -11.11 -17.84 -0.39
C MET A 275 -9.87 -16.94 -0.37
N ILE A 276 -8.69 -17.50 -0.55
CA ILE A 276 -7.42 -16.76 -0.55
C ILE A 276 -6.72 -16.77 -1.91
N ASN A 277 -7.45 -17.22 -2.96
CA ASN A 277 -6.99 -17.29 -4.35
C ASN A 277 -5.60 -17.90 -4.49
N CYS A 278 -5.41 -19.08 -3.93
CA CYS A 278 -4.15 -19.80 -4.01
C CYS A 278 -4.36 -21.30 -4.30
N ILE A 279 -3.29 -21.95 -4.72
CA ILE A 279 -3.25 -23.41 -4.89
C ILE A 279 -2.62 -24.00 -3.62
N VAL A 280 -3.29 -24.95 -3.01
CA VAL A 280 -2.78 -25.71 -1.88
C VAL A 280 -2.39 -27.10 -2.35
N VAL A 281 -1.12 -27.46 -2.18
CA VAL A 281 -0.58 -28.78 -2.47
C VAL A 281 -0.34 -29.51 -1.16
N ALA A 282 -1.24 -30.42 -0.79
CA ALA A 282 -1.07 -31.25 0.38
C ALA A 282 -0.06 -32.36 0.13
N LEU A 283 0.89 -32.56 1.06
CA LEU A 283 1.96 -33.53 0.97
C LEU A 283 1.71 -34.72 1.91
N ASN A 284 2.35 -35.85 1.63
CA ASN A 284 2.41 -36.99 2.54
C ASN A 284 3.57 -36.86 3.54
N ASP A 285 4.42 -35.84 3.38
CA ASP A 285 5.58 -35.62 4.21
C ASP A 285 5.19 -35.00 5.56
N THR A 286 5.80 -35.47 6.63
CA THR A 286 5.64 -34.96 8.00
C THR A 286 6.83 -34.15 8.49
N PHE A 287 7.93 -34.12 7.73
CA PHE A 287 9.16 -33.42 8.12
C PHE A 287 8.98 -31.91 7.99
N CYS A 288 9.16 -31.19 9.09
CA CYS A 288 9.05 -29.74 9.16
C CYS A 288 10.43 -29.07 9.08
N TYR A 289 10.68 -28.36 8.01
CA TYR A 289 11.94 -27.63 7.81
C TYR A 289 12.08 -26.40 8.71
N ASN A 290 10.99 -25.89 9.32
CA ASN A 290 11.07 -24.76 10.25
C ASN A 290 11.66 -25.14 11.61
N ILE A 291 11.37 -26.37 12.07
CA ILE A 291 11.80 -26.88 13.37
C ILE A 291 12.75 -28.08 13.24
N ASP A 292 13.15 -28.41 12.04
CA ASP A 292 14.13 -29.47 11.69
C ASP A 292 13.81 -30.85 12.32
N ARG A 293 12.52 -31.23 12.34
CA ARG A 293 12.04 -32.53 12.83
C ARG A 293 10.73 -32.95 12.21
N GLU A 294 10.39 -34.24 12.35
CA GLU A 294 9.08 -34.74 11.97
C GLU A 294 7.97 -34.35 12.96
N HIS A 295 6.77 -34.08 12.44
CA HIS A 295 5.56 -33.97 13.24
C HIS A 295 4.94 -35.35 13.48
N ASN A 296 4.37 -35.55 14.65
CA ASN A 296 3.78 -36.84 15.01
C ASN A 296 2.51 -37.17 14.21
N SER A 297 1.77 -36.15 13.72
CA SER A 297 0.48 -36.36 13.02
C SER A 297 0.19 -35.33 11.93
N ASN A 298 0.93 -34.23 11.86
CA ASN A 298 0.65 -33.14 10.92
C ASN A 298 1.46 -33.28 9.63
N HIS A 299 0.77 -33.28 8.50
CA HIS A 299 1.39 -33.26 7.19
C HIS A 299 1.76 -31.85 6.76
N GLN A 300 2.78 -31.76 5.90
CA GLN A 300 3.18 -30.54 5.24
C GLN A 300 2.25 -30.19 4.09
N TYR A 301 2.16 -28.93 3.76
CA TYR A 301 1.50 -28.46 2.55
C TYR A 301 2.26 -27.27 1.94
N ILE A 302 2.12 -27.07 0.64
CA ILE A 302 2.69 -25.93 -0.08
C ILE A 302 1.52 -25.04 -0.50
N VAL A 303 1.60 -23.77 -0.17
CA VAL A 303 0.69 -22.74 -0.68
C VAL A 303 1.40 -22.06 -1.84
N ILE A 304 0.75 -22.01 -2.99
CA ILE A 304 1.24 -21.31 -4.19
C ILE A 304 0.21 -20.24 -4.53
N ASP A 305 0.59 -19.01 -4.42
CA ASP A 305 -0.20 -17.86 -4.85
C ASP A 305 0.40 -17.23 -6.12
N ALA A 306 -0.19 -16.15 -6.61
CA ALA A 306 0.27 -15.47 -7.81
C ALA A 306 1.70 -14.92 -7.72
N TYR A 307 2.27 -14.82 -6.53
CA TYR A 307 3.51 -14.10 -6.26
C TYR A 307 4.55 -14.96 -5.54
N SER A 308 4.12 -16.03 -4.86
CA SER A 308 5.01 -16.80 -4.00
C SER A 308 4.59 -18.25 -3.90
N SER A 309 5.53 -19.06 -3.40
CA SER A 309 5.20 -20.40 -2.91
C SER A 309 5.90 -20.63 -1.58
N LYS A 310 5.15 -21.15 -0.60
CA LYS A 310 5.68 -21.39 0.75
C LYS A 310 5.25 -22.76 1.25
N GLN A 311 6.19 -23.50 1.82
CA GLN A 311 5.88 -24.71 2.56
C GLN A 311 5.41 -24.34 3.96
N LYS A 312 4.36 -24.99 4.43
CA LYS A 312 3.73 -24.76 5.73
C LYS A 312 3.36 -26.11 6.37
N CYS A 313 3.12 -26.08 7.65
CA CYS A 313 2.53 -27.18 8.41
C CYS A 313 1.33 -26.67 9.24
N HIS A 314 0.56 -27.62 9.79
CA HIS A 314 -0.61 -27.28 10.64
C HIS A 314 -0.25 -27.12 12.13
N ASP A 315 1.02 -27.09 12.46
CA ASP A 315 1.47 -26.96 13.83
C ASP A 315 1.57 -25.50 14.25
N THR A 316 0.99 -25.13 15.38
CA THR A 316 1.02 -23.78 15.93
C THR A 316 2.38 -23.35 16.42
N ASP A 317 3.28 -24.31 16.67
CA ASP A 317 4.64 -24.07 17.15
C ASP A 317 5.66 -23.83 16.02
N CYS A 318 5.19 -23.85 14.76
CA CYS A 318 5.95 -23.53 13.57
C CYS A 318 5.59 -22.15 13.03
#